data_1a8c12b5faee048f45ab2c1b47001072
#
_entry.id   1a8c12b5faee048f45ab2c1b47001072
#
_cell.length_a   1.000
_cell.length_b   1.000
_cell.length_c   1.000
_cell.angle_alpha   90.00
_cell.angle_beta   90.00
_cell.angle_gamma   90.00
#
_symmetry.space_group_name_H-M   'P 1'
#
loop_
_entity.id
_entity.type
_entity.pdbx_description
1 polymer ?
#
loop_
_entity_poly.entity_id
_entity_poly.type
_entity_poly.pdbx_seq_one_letter_code
_entity_poly.pdbx_strand_id
1 'polypeptide(L)'
;MAPVAASAQEAANDPAWQAVLDEARGETVYFHAWGGEPRINAYIAWAAREVANEFDVRVLQVKVSDTASVVSQVLAEKSVGKVSGGAVDLVWINGENFAAMKEQGLLAAPGWAQTLPNWDYVDVENKPTVVQDFTVPTDGQESPWGMAKLVFMYDSARLDTPPATLDALLSYAKANPGRFAYPQPPNFYGTTFLKQVLVSTVPDKAALTKPVDEARFEEMTAPLFAYLDALNGSLWRQGRAFPKDAAHMRQLLADGELDIAFSFNPSDASSAIANGELPPSVRTFVLDGGTIGNTHFVAIPFNSSSQAGAKVFANFLLSPAAQARKQDPGIWGDPTVLNVAGLPETEKVLFDTLDLGPATLTPEQLGPVLPEPHPSWVSALEEAWTTRYGAE
;
A
#
# COMPACT_ATOMS: atom_id res chain seq x y z
N MET A 1 -32.82 -0.08 0.99
CA MET A 1 -31.57 0.21 1.70
C MET A 1 -31.66 1.62 2.22
N ALA A 2 -31.39 1.87 3.51
CA ALA A 2 -31.22 3.24 4.00
C ALA A 2 -29.99 3.85 3.32
N PRO A 3 -29.96 5.14 3.00
CA PRO A 3 -28.78 5.76 2.40
C PRO A 3 -27.61 5.64 3.37
N VAL A 4 -26.45 5.22 2.87
CA VAL A 4 -25.17 5.02 3.63
C VAL A 4 -24.83 6.20 4.54
N ALA A 5 -25.18 7.43 4.11
CA ALA A 5 -24.98 8.65 4.89
C ALA A 5 -25.77 8.74 6.19
N ALA A 6 -26.98 8.13 6.24
CA ALA A 6 -27.78 8.13 7.46
C ALA A 6 -27.19 7.18 8.51
N SER A 7 -26.59 6.06 8.06
CA SER A 7 -25.98 5.06 8.95
C SER A 7 -24.72 5.55 9.64
N ALA A 8 -23.81 6.23 8.92
CA ALA A 8 -22.59 6.76 9.52
C ALA A 8 -22.85 7.88 10.54
N GLN A 9 -23.87 8.75 10.28
CA GLN A 9 -24.28 9.77 11.24
C GLN A 9 -24.95 9.15 12.47
N GLU A 10 -25.73 8.08 12.30
CA GLU A 10 -26.33 7.33 13.41
C GLU A 10 -25.24 6.63 14.22
N ALA A 11 -24.27 5.99 13.56
CA ALA A 11 -23.14 5.34 14.21
C ALA A 11 -22.26 6.33 15.00
N ALA A 12 -22.07 7.55 14.49
CA ALA A 12 -21.34 8.61 15.22
C ALA A 12 -22.04 9.03 16.53
N ASN A 13 -23.36 8.88 16.61
CA ASN A 13 -24.16 9.18 17.80
C ASN A 13 -24.42 7.94 18.69
N ASP A 14 -23.88 6.77 18.34
CA ASP A 14 -24.02 5.55 19.14
C ASP A 14 -23.38 5.77 20.53
N PRO A 15 -24.09 5.45 21.62
CA PRO A 15 -23.53 5.52 22.98
C PRO A 15 -22.24 4.73 23.17
N ALA A 16 -22.06 3.62 22.44
CA ALA A 16 -20.83 2.84 22.47
C ALA A 16 -19.64 3.62 21.87
N TRP A 17 -19.88 4.35 20.76
CA TRP A 17 -18.86 5.21 20.18
C TRP A 17 -18.56 6.44 21.07
N GLN A 18 -19.60 7.03 21.67
CA GLN A 18 -19.40 8.12 22.62
C GLN A 18 -18.53 7.70 23.83
N ALA A 19 -18.70 6.47 24.32
CA ALA A 19 -17.84 5.92 25.36
C ALA A 19 -16.37 5.79 24.91
N VAL A 20 -16.13 5.39 23.66
CA VAL A 20 -14.78 5.36 23.06
C VAL A 20 -14.17 6.78 23.02
N LEU A 21 -14.94 7.78 22.60
CA LEU A 21 -14.48 9.19 22.57
C LEU A 21 -14.16 9.71 23.97
N ASP A 22 -14.97 9.37 24.98
CA ASP A 22 -14.72 9.80 26.37
C ASP A 22 -13.47 9.13 26.95
N GLU A 23 -13.22 7.85 26.66
CA GLU A 23 -12.03 7.13 27.08
C GLU A 23 -10.77 7.65 26.37
N ALA A 24 -10.87 7.99 25.09
CA ALA A 24 -9.76 8.44 24.26
C ALA A 24 -9.21 9.83 24.68
N ARG A 25 -10.01 10.68 25.36
CA ARG A 25 -9.62 12.04 25.72
C ARG A 25 -8.33 12.08 26.55
N GLY A 26 -7.36 12.88 26.08
CA GLY A 26 -6.06 13.01 26.73
C GLY A 26 -5.10 11.88 26.46
N GLU A 27 -5.50 10.82 25.74
CA GLU A 27 -4.60 9.74 25.36
C GLU A 27 -3.51 10.20 24.37
N THR A 28 -2.38 9.51 24.45
CA THR A 28 -1.30 9.64 23.45
C THR A 28 -1.15 8.32 22.71
N VAL A 29 -1.34 8.35 21.39
CA VAL A 29 -1.24 7.21 20.48
C VAL A 29 0.13 7.22 19.80
N TYR A 30 0.94 6.21 20.02
CA TYR A 30 2.20 5.99 19.31
C TYR A 30 1.93 5.22 18.02
N PHE A 31 1.86 5.96 16.92
CA PHE A 31 1.59 5.40 15.58
C PHE A 31 2.90 5.05 14.88
N HIS A 32 3.21 3.76 14.81
CA HIS A 32 4.36 3.23 14.09
C HIS A 32 4.03 3.13 12.60
N ALA A 33 4.64 3.98 11.80
CA ALA A 33 4.38 4.09 10.37
C ALA A 33 5.66 4.28 9.58
N TRP A 34 5.69 3.75 8.35
CA TRP A 34 6.80 3.97 7.44
C TRP A 34 7.08 5.46 7.26
N GLY A 35 8.34 5.84 7.38
CA GLY A 35 8.77 7.24 7.41
C GLY A 35 9.59 7.71 6.22
N GLY A 36 9.69 6.90 5.15
CA GLY A 36 10.60 7.13 4.03
C GLY A 36 10.17 8.22 3.03
N GLU A 37 8.93 8.74 3.10
CA GLU A 37 8.43 9.75 2.17
C GLU A 37 7.95 11.01 2.93
N PRO A 38 8.53 12.19 2.67
CA PRO A 38 8.17 13.43 3.37
C PRO A 38 6.70 13.83 3.24
N ARG A 39 6.07 13.60 2.09
CA ARG A 39 4.66 13.94 1.84
C ARG A 39 3.72 13.09 2.72
N ILE A 40 4.00 11.80 2.82
CA ILE A 40 3.25 10.89 3.70
C ILE A 40 3.37 11.32 5.15
N ASN A 41 4.60 11.64 5.58
CA ASN A 41 4.85 12.13 6.94
C ASN A 41 4.10 13.46 7.22
N ALA A 42 4.01 14.35 6.21
CA ALA A 42 3.27 15.60 6.32
C ALA A 42 1.76 15.37 6.42
N TYR A 43 1.21 14.40 5.67
CA TYR A 43 -0.19 14.00 5.79
C TYR A 43 -0.51 13.43 7.18
N ILE A 44 0.31 12.50 7.69
CA ILE A 44 0.15 11.93 9.03
C ILE A 44 0.21 13.03 10.09
N ALA A 45 1.15 13.96 9.98
CA ALA A 45 1.27 15.08 10.91
C ALA A 45 0.07 16.04 10.83
N TRP A 46 -0.53 16.22 9.66
CA TRP A 46 -1.78 16.96 9.53
C TRP A 46 -2.94 16.21 10.20
N ALA A 47 -3.16 14.93 9.90
CA ALA A 47 -4.21 14.12 10.52
C ALA A 47 -4.09 14.10 12.06
N ALA A 48 -2.86 13.99 12.59
CA ALA A 48 -2.59 14.05 14.02
C ALA A 48 -3.02 15.39 14.65
N ARG A 49 -2.82 16.51 13.96
CA ARG A 49 -3.27 17.84 14.44
C ARG A 49 -4.79 17.98 14.45
N GLU A 50 -5.45 17.50 13.38
CA GLU A 50 -6.92 17.55 13.31
C GLU A 50 -7.54 16.76 14.46
N VAL A 51 -7.06 15.53 14.69
CA VAL A 51 -7.57 14.66 15.76
C VAL A 51 -7.27 15.25 17.15
N ALA A 52 -6.11 15.88 17.34
CA ALA A 52 -5.82 16.56 18.60
C ALA A 52 -6.77 17.75 18.86
N ASN A 53 -7.09 18.52 17.81
CA ASN A 53 -7.98 19.68 17.92
C ASN A 53 -9.44 19.27 18.15
N GLU A 54 -9.91 18.19 17.50
CA GLU A 54 -11.30 17.79 17.52
C GLU A 54 -11.64 16.88 18.71
N PHE A 55 -10.74 15.93 19.05
CA PHE A 55 -11.01 14.84 19.97
C PHE A 55 -10.12 14.87 21.23
N ASP A 56 -9.16 15.79 21.34
CA ASP A 56 -8.16 15.83 22.42
C ASP A 56 -7.34 14.52 22.51
N VAL A 57 -7.04 13.90 21.36
CA VAL A 57 -6.19 12.72 21.24
C VAL A 57 -4.87 13.11 20.56
N ARG A 58 -3.77 12.87 21.23
CA ARG A 58 -2.43 13.19 20.71
C ARG A 58 -1.84 12.01 19.94
N VAL A 59 -1.62 12.16 18.65
CA VAL A 59 -0.97 11.13 17.82
C VAL A 59 0.48 11.49 17.56
N LEU A 60 1.39 10.57 17.84
CA LEU A 60 2.83 10.70 17.62
C LEU A 60 3.30 9.64 16.63
N GLN A 61 3.69 10.07 15.42
CA GLN A 61 4.28 9.14 14.45
C GLN A 61 5.66 8.67 14.92
N VAL A 62 5.82 7.38 15.11
CA VAL A 62 7.11 6.69 15.25
C VAL A 62 7.52 6.18 13.87
N LYS A 63 8.50 6.84 13.27
CA LYS A 63 8.95 6.51 11.92
C LYS A 63 9.76 5.23 11.91
N VAL A 64 9.34 4.27 11.10
CA VAL A 64 10.04 3.01 10.89
C VAL A 64 10.47 2.88 9.42
N SER A 65 11.54 2.17 9.18
CA SER A 65 11.99 1.81 7.83
C SER A 65 11.35 0.52 7.34
N ASP A 66 10.95 -0.35 8.29
CA ASP A 66 10.36 -1.66 8.03
C ASP A 66 9.39 -2.04 9.16
N THR A 67 8.19 -2.48 8.78
CA THR A 67 7.14 -2.89 9.71
C THR A 67 7.49 -4.20 10.44
N ALA A 68 8.31 -5.08 9.86
CA ALA A 68 8.76 -6.32 10.50
C ALA A 68 9.46 -6.05 11.86
N SER A 69 10.13 -4.91 12.01
CA SER A 69 10.73 -4.51 13.28
C SER A 69 9.68 -4.24 14.37
N VAL A 70 8.52 -3.70 13.99
CA VAL A 70 7.40 -3.46 14.90
C VAL A 70 6.75 -4.78 15.31
N VAL A 71 6.55 -5.71 14.37
CA VAL A 71 6.07 -7.08 14.65
C VAL A 71 6.97 -7.76 15.68
N SER A 72 8.29 -7.70 15.46
CA SER A 72 9.29 -8.26 16.38
C SER A 72 9.23 -7.64 17.77
N GLN A 73 9.01 -6.32 17.86
CA GLN A 73 8.86 -5.60 19.12
C GLN A 73 7.64 -6.06 19.92
N VAL A 74 6.45 -6.13 19.27
CA VAL A 74 5.20 -6.58 19.90
C VAL A 74 5.31 -8.04 20.34
N LEU A 75 5.95 -8.88 19.52
CA LEU A 75 6.22 -10.29 19.86
C LEU A 75 7.13 -10.40 21.10
N ALA A 76 8.18 -9.61 21.16
CA ALA A 76 9.08 -9.58 22.32
C ALA A 76 8.33 -9.16 23.59
N GLU A 77 7.45 -8.15 23.53
CA GLU A 77 6.61 -7.75 24.65
C GLU A 77 5.68 -8.87 25.09
N LYS A 78 5.06 -9.60 24.17
CA LYS A 78 4.23 -10.78 24.48
C LYS A 78 5.04 -11.88 25.16
N SER A 79 6.25 -12.14 24.67
CA SER A 79 7.11 -13.22 25.20
C SER A 79 7.53 -13.04 26.66
N VAL A 80 7.59 -11.77 27.11
CA VAL A 80 7.86 -11.44 28.53
C VAL A 80 6.58 -11.21 29.35
N GLY A 81 5.42 -11.56 28.80
CA GLY A 81 4.14 -11.48 29.50
C GLY A 81 3.55 -10.07 29.63
N LYS A 82 3.99 -9.10 28.80
CA LYS A 82 3.47 -7.72 28.81
C LYS A 82 2.13 -7.65 28.06
N VAL A 83 1.04 -7.90 28.75
CA VAL A 83 -0.33 -7.97 28.22
C VAL A 83 -1.05 -6.61 28.13
N SER A 84 -0.45 -5.55 28.66
CA SER A 84 -0.93 -4.15 28.60
C SER A 84 0.26 -3.19 28.67
N GLY A 85 0.04 -1.93 28.34
CA GLY A 85 1.10 -0.91 28.37
C GLY A 85 2.17 -1.15 27.32
N GLY A 86 1.80 -1.68 26.15
CA GLY A 86 2.69 -1.84 25.00
C GLY A 86 3.27 -0.52 24.52
N ALA A 87 4.36 -0.58 23.81
CA ALA A 87 5.01 0.61 23.25
C ALA A 87 4.43 1.00 21.87
N VAL A 88 3.58 0.16 21.30
CA VAL A 88 2.93 0.37 19.99
C VAL A 88 1.44 0.46 20.21
N ASP A 89 0.82 1.59 19.84
CA ASP A 89 -0.63 1.74 19.95
C ASP A 89 -1.35 1.54 18.63
N LEU A 90 -0.71 1.94 17.53
CA LEU A 90 -1.21 1.75 16.17
C LEU A 90 -0.02 1.46 15.26
N VAL A 91 -0.21 0.61 14.29
CA VAL A 91 0.82 0.27 13.28
C VAL A 91 0.24 0.34 11.87
N TRP A 92 0.95 0.98 10.94
CA TRP A 92 0.69 0.84 9.51
C TRP A 92 1.25 -0.51 9.06
N ILE A 93 0.38 -1.37 8.54
CA ILE A 93 0.69 -2.76 8.28
C ILE A 93 0.02 -3.26 7.01
N ASN A 94 0.58 -4.28 6.39
CA ASN A 94 -0.05 -5.13 5.39
C ASN A 94 0.75 -6.44 5.19
N GLY A 95 0.14 -7.37 4.43
CA GLY A 95 0.79 -8.57 3.89
C GLY A 95 1.32 -9.52 4.94
N GLU A 96 2.59 -9.90 4.78
CA GLU A 96 3.26 -10.87 5.65
C GLU A 96 3.35 -10.42 7.12
N ASN A 97 3.42 -9.10 7.33
CA ASN A 97 3.47 -8.53 8.68
C ASN A 97 2.12 -8.70 9.40
N PHE A 98 1.00 -8.43 8.69
CA PHE A 98 -0.33 -8.68 9.24
C PHE A 98 -0.55 -10.16 9.50
N ALA A 99 -0.25 -11.03 8.54
CA ALA A 99 -0.36 -12.47 8.68
C ALA A 99 0.40 -12.98 9.92
N ALA A 100 1.66 -12.53 10.10
CA ALA A 100 2.49 -12.90 11.25
C ALA A 100 1.89 -12.41 12.57
N MET A 101 1.39 -11.17 12.64
CA MET A 101 0.74 -10.65 13.85
C MET A 101 -0.54 -11.42 14.18
N LYS A 102 -1.33 -11.76 13.16
CA LYS A 102 -2.58 -12.51 13.32
C LYS A 102 -2.33 -13.93 13.82
N GLU A 103 -1.45 -14.67 13.16
CA GLU A 103 -1.10 -16.04 13.54
C GLU A 103 -0.56 -16.15 14.97
N GLN A 104 0.22 -15.15 15.38
CA GLN A 104 0.82 -15.13 16.72
C GLN A 104 -0.08 -14.47 17.78
N GLY A 105 -1.32 -14.05 17.42
CA GLY A 105 -2.26 -13.40 18.32
C GLY A 105 -1.71 -12.10 18.91
N LEU A 106 -1.07 -11.28 18.08
CA LEU A 106 -0.47 -9.99 18.48
C LEU A 106 -1.40 -8.80 18.25
N LEU A 107 -2.60 -9.02 17.68
CA LEU A 107 -3.57 -8.00 17.35
C LEU A 107 -4.67 -7.87 18.42
N ALA A 108 -5.32 -6.72 18.47
CA ALA A 108 -6.54 -6.51 19.25
C ALA A 108 -7.66 -7.47 18.81
N ALA A 109 -8.71 -7.59 19.62
CA ALA A 109 -9.84 -8.48 19.34
C ALA A 109 -10.44 -8.22 17.95
N PRO A 110 -10.91 -9.28 17.24
CA PRO A 110 -11.54 -9.13 15.93
C PRO A 110 -12.77 -8.21 15.97
N GLY A 111 -13.09 -7.61 14.84
CA GLY A 111 -14.32 -6.83 14.65
C GLY A 111 -14.22 -5.37 15.06
N TRP A 112 -13.14 -4.89 15.64
CA TRP A 112 -13.04 -3.49 16.09
C TRP A 112 -13.15 -2.49 14.94
N ALA A 113 -12.60 -2.81 13.77
CA ALA A 113 -12.59 -1.91 12.62
C ALA A 113 -14.02 -1.64 12.11
N GLN A 114 -14.89 -2.66 12.11
CA GLN A 114 -16.29 -2.51 11.69
C GLN A 114 -17.14 -1.73 12.70
N THR A 115 -16.65 -1.45 13.90
CA THR A 115 -17.36 -0.60 14.89
C THR A 115 -17.07 0.88 14.70
N LEU A 116 -16.16 1.25 13.79
CA LEU A 116 -15.87 2.65 13.50
C LEU A 116 -17.02 3.30 12.73
N PRO A 117 -17.52 4.48 13.11
CA PRO A 117 -18.64 5.13 12.41
C PRO A 117 -18.40 5.32 10.90
N ASN A 118 -17.17 5.67 10.49
CA ASN A 118 -16.84 5.88 9.09
C ASN A 118 -16.60 4.57 8.31
N TRP A 119 -16.67 3.41 8.96
CA TRP A 119 -16.64 2.12 8.28
C TRP A 119 -17.78 1.96 7.26
N ASP A 120 -18.93 2.55 7.52
CA ASP A 120 -20.08 2.51 6.62
C ASP A 120 -19.82 3.14 5.25
N TYR A 121 -18.79 3.96 5.14
CA TYR A 121 -18.35 4.54 3.87
C TYR A 121 -17.39 3.64 3.09
N VAL A 122 -16.80 2.61 3.71
CA VAL A 122 -15.81 1.73 3.07
C VAL A 122 -16.47 0.92 1.94
N ASP A 123 -15.83 0.89 0.78
CA ASP A 123 -16.33 0.21 -0.42
C ASP A 123 -16.02 -1.29 -0.41
N VAL A 124 -16.70 -2.03 0.46
CA VAL A 124 -16.50 -3.47 0.60
C VAL A 124 -16.96 -4.25 -0.65
N GLU A 125 -17.95 -3.73 -1.39
CA GLU A 125 -18.52 -4.41 -2.55
C GLU A 125 -17.62 -4.35 -3.79
N ASN A 126 -17.04 -3.17 -4.09
CA ASN A 126 -16.26 -2.97 -5.30
C ASN A 126 -14.74 -3.02 -5.06
N LYS A 127 -14.32 -2.97 -3.80
CA LYS A 127 -12.91 -2.99 -3.36
C LYS A 127 -12.67 -4.13 -2.36
N PRO A 128 -12.78 -5.41 -2.75
CA PRO A 128 -12.73 -6.54 -1.82
C PRO A 128 -11.44 -6.62 -1.01
N THR A 129 -10.35 -5.99 -1.48
CA THR A 129 -9.09 -5.92 -0.74
C THR A 129 -9.17 -5.10 0.55
N VAL A 130 -10.24 -4.33 0.79
CA VAL A 130 -10.42 -3.57 2.06
C VAL A 130 -10.79 -4.47 3.25
N VAL A 131 -11.19 -5.71 3.01
CA VAL A 131 -11.49 -6.73 4.03
C VAL A 131 -10.60 -7.96 3.91
N GLN A 132 -9.59 -7.89 3.05
CA GLN A 132 -8.66 -8.98 2.80
C GLN A 132 -7.25 -8.41 2.56
N ASP A 133 -6.32 -8.72 3.46
CA ASP A 133 -4.93 -8.29 3.31
C ASP A 133 -4.11 -9.41 2.63
N PHE A 134 -3.66 -9.12 1.42
CA PHE A 134 -3.10 -10.05 0.42
C PHE A 134 -4.02 -11.24 0.20
N THR A 135 -4.33 -12.11 0.84
CA THR A 135 -5.31 -13.21 0.73
C THR A 135 -5.83 -13.63 2.11
N VAL A 136 -5.34 -12.95 3.16
CA VAL A 136 -5.72 -13.23 4.52
C VAL A 136 -6.92 -12.37 4.90
N PRO A 137 -8.08 -12.94 5.32
CA PRO A 137 -9.20 -12.15 5.81
C PRO A 137 -8.77 -11.26 6.98
N THR A 138 -9.20 -10.00 6.98
CA THR A 138 -8.86 -9.06 8.06
C THR A 138 -9.58 -9.39 9.36
N ASP A 139 -10.76 -9.99 9.28
CA ASP A 139 -11.68 -10.25 10.41
C ASP A 139 -11.91 -9.00 11.29
N GLY A 140 -11.74 -7.80 10.69
CA GLY A 140 -11.85 -6.52 11.37
C GLY A 140 -10.79 -6.27 12.44
N GLN A 141 -9.62 -6.93 12.36
CA GLN A 141 -8.47 -6.68 13.22
C GLN A 141 -7.56 -5.56 12.71
N GLU A 142 -7.86 -5.04 11.53
CA GLU A 142 -7.24 -3.87 10.93
C GLU A 142 -8.28 -3.04 10.17
N SER A 143 -8.03 -1.74 10.07
CA SER A 143 -8.85 -0.78 9.34
C SER A 143 -8.14 -0.32 8.07
N PRO A 144 -8.81 -0.41 6.89
CA PRO A 144 -8.21 0.08 5.64
C PRO A 144 -8.11 1.60 5.70
N TRP A 145 -7.05 2.19 5.15
CA TRP A 145 -6.95 3.65 5.09
C TRP A 145 -6.40 4.18 3.78
N GLY A 146 -5.99 3.31 2.86
CA GLY A 146 -5.56 3.68 1.53
C GLY A 146 -5.38 2.48 0.62
N MET A 147 -5.22 2.76 -0.66
CA MET A 147 -5.03 1.74 -1.67
C MET A 147 -3.78 2.01 -2.48
N ALA A 148 -3.18 0.94 -2.97
CA ALA A 148 -2.02 1.02 -3.82
C ALA A 148 -2.21 0.14 -5.05
N LYS A 149 -1.60 0.53 -6.17
CA LYS A 149 -1.60 -0.24 -7.40
C LYS A 149 -0.28 -0.01 -8.14
N LEU A 150 0.31 -1.08 -8.63
CA LEU A 150 1.49 -0.99 -9.47
C LEU A 150 1.13 -0.28 -10.77
N VAL A 151 1.84 0.80 -11.02
CA VAL A 151 1.79 1.56 -12.28
C VAL A 151 3.20 1.79 -12.80
N PHE A 152 3.34 1.87 -14.10
CA PHE A 152 4.61 2.20 -14.75
C PHE A 152 4.59 3.66 -15.19
N MET A 153 5.73 4.31 -15.13
CA MET A 153 5.95 5.69 -15.58
C MET A 153 6.94 5.69 -16.74
N TYR A 154 6.70 6.54 -17.73
CA TYR A 154 7.59 6.73 -18.86
C TYR A 154 7.62 8.20 -19.31
N ASP A 155 8.70 8.64 -19.93
CA ASP A 155 8.79 9.96 -20.53
C ASP A 155 8.29 9.92 -21.98
N SER A 156 7.11 10.51 -22.24
CA SER A 156 6.51 10.53 -23.58
C SER A 156 7.30 11.38 -24.59
N ALA A 157 8.26 12.17 -24.15
CA ALA A 157 9.19 12.86 -25.05
C ALA A 157 10.30 11.94 -25.60
N ARG A 158 10.46 10.76 -25.01
CA ARG A 158 11.50 9.77 -25.39
C ARG A 158 10.92 8.47 -25.90
N LEU A 159 9.74 8.10 -25.44
CA LEU A 159 9.07 6.84 -25.74
C LEU A 159 7.63 7.13 -26.17
N ASP A 160 7.32 7.08 -27.47
CA ASP A 160 6.01 7.39 -28.03
C ASP A 160 4.92 6.42 -27.56
N THR A 161 5.26 5.13 -27.43
CA THR A 161 4.32 4.07 -27.06
C THR A 161 4.95 3.18 -25.99
N PRO A 162 4.39 3.17 -24.76
CA PRO A 162 4.93 2.34 -23.69
C PRO A 162 4.62 0.85 -23.92
N PRO A 163 5.47 -0.07 -23.40
CA PRO A 163 5.27 -1.51 -23.55
C PRO A 163 4.17 -2.00 -22.58
N ALA A 164 2.96 -2.21 -23.10
CA ALA A 164 1.79 -2.57 -22.29
C ALA A 164 1.69 -4.06 -21.90
N THR A 165 2.69 -4.89 -22.20
CA THR A 165 2.75 -6.30 -21.77
C THR A 165 4.15 -6.65 -21.28
N LEU A 166 4.30 -7.75 -20.52
CA LEU A 166 5.61 -8.23 -20.07
C LEU A 166 6.52 -8.59 -21.26
N ASP A 167 5.97 -9.21 -22.31
CA ASP A 167 6.73 -9.55 -23.52
C ASP A 167 7.19 -8.30 -24.26
N ALA A 168 6.35 -7.27 -24.34
CA ALA A 168 6.72 -5.99 -24.92
C ALA A 168 7.78 -5.27 -24.06
N LEU A 169 7.67 -5.34 -22.72
CA LEU A 169 8.67 -4.77 -21.80
C LEU A 169 10.02 -5.49 -21.95
N LEU A 170 10.02 -6.82 -22.04
CA LEU A 170 11.24 -7.60 -22.29
C LEU A 170 11.86 -7.26 -23.64
N SER A 171 11.05 -7.15 -24.69
CA SER A 171 11.50 -6.78 -26.04
C SER A 171 12.09 -5.37 -26.05
N TYR A 172 11.43 -4.42 -25.36
CA TYR A 172 11.90 -3.06 -25.21
C TYR A 172 13.25 -3.01 -24.47
N ALA A 173 13.38 -3.70 -23.33
CA ALA A 173 14.61 -3.73 -22.53
C ALA A 173 15.79 -4.32 -23.33
N LYS A 174 15.56 -5.34 -24.14
CA LYS A 174 16.58 -5.94 -25.03
C LYS A 174 16.99 -5.01 -26.16
N ALA A 175 16.07 -4.25 -26.72
CA ALA A 175 16.33 -3.28 -27.77
C ALA A 175 17.01 -1.99 -27.23
N ASN A 176 16.76 -1.65 -25.98
CA ASN A 176 17.25 -0.46 -25.30
C ASN A 176 17.94 -0.83 -23.98
N PRO A 177 19.12 -1.50 -24.01
CA PRO A 177 19.78 -1.96 -22.79
C PRO A 177 20.09 -0.80 -21.84
N GLY A 178 19.84 -1.01 -20.55
CA GLY A 178 20.08 -0.04 -19.49
C GLY A 178 18.93 0.94 -19.24
N ARG A 179 17.83 0.88 -20.01
CA ARG A 179 16.72 1.84 -19.92
C ARG A 179 15.57 1.42 -19.00
N PHE A 180 15.64 0.26 -18.40
CA PHE A 180 14.72 -0.24 -17.40
C PHE A 180 15.48 -0.83 -16.21
N ALA A 181 14.89 -0.74 -15.02
CA ALA A 181 15.40 -1.35 -13.80
C ALA A 181 14.28 -1.61 -12.81
N TYR A 182 14.56 -2.48 -11.84
CA TYR A 182 13.77 -2.65 -10.61
C TYR A 182 14.73 -2.65 -9.41
N PRO A 183 14.29 -2.27 -8.19
CA PRO A 183 15.08 -2.38 -6.97
C PRO A 183 15.36 -3.85 -6.62
N GLN A 184 16.49 -4.11 -5.99
CA GLN A 184 16.82 -5.45 -5.52
C GLN A 184 15.90 -5.90 -4.39
N PRO A 185 15.27 -7.11 -4.45
CA PRO A 185 14.67 -7.72 -3.27
C PRO A 185 15.67 -7.84 -2.11
N PRO A 186 15.26 -7.71 -0.86
CA PRO A 186 13.88 -7.64 -0.35
C PRO A 186 13.25 -6.24 -0.36
N ASN A 187 13.75 -5.29 -1.16
CA ASN A 187 13.07 -4.02 -1.29
C ASN A 187 11.64 -4.25 -1.80
N PHE A 188 10.64 -3.62 -1.14
CA PHE A 188 9.22 -3.77 -1.46
C PHE A 188 8.92 -3.66 -2.97
N TYR A 189 9.50 -2.66 -3.65
CA TYR A 189 9.29 -2.47 -5.09
C TYR A 189 9.91 -3.58 -5.94
N GLY A 190 11.07 -4.08 -5.55
CA GLY A 190 11.70 -5.23 -6.19
C GLY A 190 10.83 -6.48 -6.08
N THR A 191 10.41 -6.80 -4.87
CA THR A 191 9.51 -7.94 -4.60
C THR A 191 8.17 -7.76 -5.30
N THR A 192 7.62 -6.53 -5.38
CA THR A 192 6.40 -6.24 -6.13
C THR A 192 6.56 -6.51 -7.62
N PHE A 193 7.71 -6.17 -8.22
CA PHE A 193 7.98 -6.51 -9.63
C PHE A 193 8.03 -8.04 -9.83
N LEU A 194 8.68 -8.78 -8.94
CA LEU A 194 8.70 -10.25 -9.00
C LEU A 194 7.28 -10.83 -8.93
N LYS A 195 6.47 -10.34 -7.97
CA LYS A 195 5.07 -10.76 -7.82
C LYS A 195 4.25 -10.44 -9.08
N GLN A 196 4.43 -9.25 -9.67
CA GLN A 196 3.76 -8.90 -10.91
C GLN A 196 4.10 -9.87 -12.04
N VAL A 197 5.38 -10.21 -12.22
CA VAL A 197 5.80 -11.19 -13.23
C VAL A 197 5.21 -12.56 -12.91
N LEU A 198 5.26 -13.03 -11.65
CA LEU A 198 4.70 -14.30 -11.22
C LEU A 198 3.20 -14.40 -11.54
N VAL A 199 2.40 -13.44 -11.07
CA VAL A 199 0.94 -13.42 -11.27
C VAL A 199 0.57 -13.37 -12.76
N SER A 200 1.41 -12.72 -13.58
CA SER A 200 1.19 -12.62 -15.03
C SER A 200 1.59 -13.89 -15.78
N THR A 201 2.53 -14.68 -15.28
CA THR A 201 3.14 -15.82 -16.02
C THR A 201 2.77 -17.19 -15.45
N VAL A 202 2.37 -17.29 -14.18
CA VAL A 202 2.03 -18.57 -13.56
C VAL A 202 0.82 -19.21 -14.23
N PRO A 203 0.86 -20.51 -14.56
CA PRO A 203 -0.28 -21.20 -15.16
C PRO A 203 -1.48 -21.34 -14.20
N ASP A 204 -1.22 -21.62 -12.94
CA ASP A 204 -2.24 -21.84 -11.88
C ASP A 204 -2.29 -20.65 -10.91
N LYS A 205 -3.03 -19.60 -11.30
CA LYS A 205 -3.20 -18.41 -10.46
C LYS A 205 -3.90 -18.69 -9.13
N ALA A 206 -4.78 -19.71 -9.09
CA ALA A 206 -5.51 -20.04 -7.87
C ALA A 206 -4.58 -20.61 -6.78
N ALA A 207 -3.46 -21.20 -7.14
CA ALA A 207 -2.48 -21.68 -6.17
C ALA A 207 -1.79 -20.50 -5.45
N LEU A 208 -1.69 -19.32 -6.08
CA LEU A 208 -1.07 -18.16 -5.44
C LEU A 208 -1.89 -17.58 -4.28
N THR A 209 -3.17 -17.90 -4.19
CA THR A 209 -4.02 -17.46 -3.06
C THR A 209 -3.88 -18.33 -1.81
N LYS A 210 -3.04 -19.35 -1.86
CA LYS A 210 -2.77 -20.30 -0.78
C LYS A 210 -1.32 -20.18 -0.32
N PRO A 211 -0.99 -20.65 0.89
CA PRO A 211 0.39 -20.80 1.31
C PRO A 211 1.25 -21.50 0.26
N VAL A 212 2.49 -21.07 0.15
CA VAL A 212 3.45 -21.66 -0.79
C VAL A 212 3.58 -23.16 -0.54
N ASP A 213 3.49 -23.95 -1.62
CA ASP A 213 3.79 -25.38 -1.61
C ASP A 213 5.25 -25.54 -2.05
N GLU A 214 6.12 -25.84 -1.10
CA GLU A 214 7.56 -26.01 -1.34
C GLU A 214 7.86 -27.05 -2.43
N ALA A 215 7.05 -28.13 -2.49
CA ALA A 215 7.23 -29.19 -3.48
C ALA A 215 6.91 -28.73 -4.92
N ARG A 216 6.08 -27.69 -5.07
CA ARG A 216 5.69 -27.14 -6.38
C ARG A 216 6.32 -25.77 -6.67
N PHE A 217 7.05 -25.20 -5.71
CA PHE A 217 7.57 -23.83 -5.84
C PHE A 217 8.42 -23.65 -7.10
N GLU A 218 9.35 -24.54 -7.37
CA GLU A 218 10.23 -24.47 -8.54
C GLU A 218 9.42 -24.56 -9.85
N GLU A 219 8.45 -25.47 -9.96
CA GLU A 219 7.56 -25.59 -11.11
C GLU A 219 6.77 -24.30 -11.36
N MET A 220 6.18 -23.76 -10.30
CA MET A 220 5.32 -22.58 -10.39
C MET A 220 6.09 -21.29 -10.67
N THR A 221 7.32 -21.18 -10.20
CA THR A 221 8.16 -19.99 -10.40
C THR A 221 9.07 -20.08 -11.63
N ALA A 222 9.13 -21.23 -12.30
CA ALA A 222 9.95 -21.40 -13.51
C ALA A 222 9.68 -20.35 -14.60
N PRO A 223 8.43 -19.97 -14.94
CA PRO A 223 8.17 -18.92 -15.92
C PRO A 223 8.66 -17.54 -15.47
N LEU A 224 8.53 -17.20 -14.19
CA LEU A 224 9.06 -15.98 -13.60
C LEU A 224 10.58 -15.92 -13.78
N PHE A 225 11.29 -16.96 -13.34
CA PHE A 225 12.77 -16.95 -13.40
C PHE A 225 13.28 -17.01 -14.83
N ALA A 226 12.60 -17.70 -15.75
CA ALA A 226 12.91 -17.64 -17.17
C ALA A 226 12.79 -16.22 -17.75
N TYR A 227 11.76 -15.48 -17.33
CA TYR A 227 11.59 -14.08 -17.71
C TYR A 227 12.73 -13.20 -17.14
N LEU A 228 13.08 -13.35 -15.86
CA LEU A 228 14.15 -12.59 -15.22
C LEU A 228 15.52 -12.90 -15.81
N ASP A 229 15.81 -14.16 -16.13
CA ASP A 229 17.06 -14.56 -16.82
C ASP A 229 17.19 -13.87 -18.18
N ALA A 230 16.08 -13.75 -18.91
CA ALA A 230 16.06 -13.08 -20.19
C ALA A 230 16.15 -11.55 -20.09
N LEU A 231 15.73 -10.97 -18.96
CA LEU A 231 15.63 -9.53 -18.71
C LEU A 231 16.90 -8.95 -18.08
N ASN A 232 17.47 -9.62 -17.05
CA ASN A 232 18.45 -9.03 -16.14
C ASN A 232 19.70 -8.50 -16.85
N GLY A 233 20.18 -9.18 -17.89
CA GLY A 233 21.33 -8.71 -18.68
C GLY A 233 21.08 -7.41 -19.46
N SER A 234 19.81 -7.01 -19.62
CA SER A 234 19.40 -5.79 -20.33
C SER A 234 19.02 -4.65 -19.38
N LEU A 235 19.02 -4.88 -18.07
CA LEU A 235 18.69 -3.86 -17.07
C LEU A 235 19.76 -2.77 -16.99
N TRP A 236 19.41 -1.66 -16.35
CA TRP A 236 20.36 -0.62 -15.94
C TRP A 236 21.60 -1.24 -15.31
N ARG A 237 22.78 -0.74 -15.73
CA ARG A 237 24.09 -1.30 -15.35
C ARG A 237 24.22 -2.82 -15.58
N GLN A 238 23.49 -3.35 -16.57
CA GLN A 238 23.53 -4.78 -16.94
C GLN A 238 23.09 -5.72 -15.82
N GLY A 239 22.19 -5.25 -14.91
CA GLY A 239 21.75 -6.01 -13.75
C GLY A 239 22.82 -6.30 -12.70
N ARG A 240 23.96 -5.60 -12.74
CA ARG A 240 25.04 -5.71 -11.73
C ARG A 240 24.88 -4.74 -10.57
N ALA A 241 24.01 -3.77 -10.72
CA ALA A 241 23.57 -2.84 -9.69
C ALA A 241 22.10 -2.54 -9.90
N PHE A 242 21.40 -2.24 -8.81
CA PHE A 242 19.98 -2.00 -8.78
C PHE A 242 19.70 -0.62 -8.19
N PRO A 243 18.59 0.05 -8.57
CA PRO A 243 18.12 1.22 -7.85
C PRO A 243 17.91 0.87 -6.37
N LYS A 244 18.22 1.81 -5.50
CA LYS A 244 18.10 1.61 -4.05
C LYS A 244 16.63 1.44 -3.62
N ASP A 245 15.74 2.25 -4.23
CA ASP A 245 14.33 2.36 -3.89
C ASP A 245 13.56 3.06 -5.03
N ALA A 246 12.26 3.29 -4.84
CA ALA A 246 11.41 3.98 -5.80
C ALA A 246 11.85 5.43 -6.05
N ALA A 247 12.30 6.14 -5.03
CA ALA A 247 12.78 7.52 -5.18
C ALA A 247 14.00 7.57 -6.09
N HIS A 248 14.94 6.60 -5.94
CA HIS A 248 16.09 6.47 -6.82
C HIS A 248 15.69 6.10 -8.26
N MET A 249 14.68 5.21 -8.46
CA MET A 249 14.18 4.94 -9.82
C MET A 249 13.57 6.20 -10.45
N ARG A 250 12.80 6.98 -9.69
CA ARG A 250 12.22 8.24 -10.14
C ARG A 250 13.30 9.26 -10.53
N GLN A 251 14.35 9.36 -9.72
CA GLN A 251 15.51 10.20 -10.04
C GLN A 251 16.19 9.77 -11.36
N LEU A 252 16.44 8.47 -11.55
CA LEU A 252 17.04 7.95 -12.79
C LEU A 252 16.14 8.19 -14.01
N LEU A 253 14.81 8.17 -13.86
CA LEU A 253 13.88 8.56 -14.91
C LEU A 253 13.98 10.07 -15.22
N ALA A 254 14.01 10.91 -14.19
CA ALA A 254 14.19 12.37 -14.34
C ALA A 254 15.48 12.72 -15.05
N ASP A 255 16.58 12.06 -14.70
CA ASP A 255 17.92 12.26 -15.30
C ASP A 255 18.03 11.64 -16.71
N GLY A 256 17.02 10.85 -17.11
CA GLY A 256 17.00 10.14 -18.40
C GLY A 256 17.98 8.98 -18.48
N GLU A 257 18.42 8.44 -17.37
CA GLU A 257 19.12 7.16 -17.33
C GLU A 257 18.17 6.00 -17.56
N LEU A 258 16.93 6.08 -17.04
CA LEU A 258 15.84 5.17 -17.36
C LEU A 258 14.83 5.85 -18.30
N ASP A 259 14.17 5.07 -19.13
CA ASP A 259 13.01 5.49 -19.92
C ASP A 259 11.71 5.01 -19.29
N ILE A 260 11.78 3.96 -18.46
CA ILE A 260 10.66 3.36 -17.74
C ILE A 260 11.07 3.15 -16.28
N ALA A 261 10.25 3.65 -15.38
CA ALA A 261 10.26 3.37 -13.95
C ALA A 261 8.88 2.86 -13.53
N PHE A 262 8.68 2.54 -12.26
CA PHE A 262 7.37 2.18 -11.74
C PHE A 262 7.19 2.63 -10.30
N SER A 263 5.93 2.74 -9.90
CA SER A 263 5.51 3.11 -8.55
C SER A 263 4.34 2.23 -8.11
N PHE A 264 4.12 2.16 -6.80
CA PHE A 264 2.94 1.52 -6.23
C PHE A 264 1.87 2.55 -5.81
N ASN A 265 2.09 3.81 -6.15
CA ASN A 265 1.12 4.90 -6.03
C ASN A 265 0.70 5.37 -7.44
N PRO A 266 -0.58 5.22 -7.83
CA PRO A 266 -1.08 5.62 -9.15
C PRO A 266 -0.90 7.11 -9.48
N SER A 267 -0.79 7.98 -8.49
CA SER A 267 -0.64 9.43 -8.67
C SER A 267 0.81 9.92 -8.51
N ASP A 268 1.79 9.01 -8.31
CA ASP A 268 3.17 9.40 -8.05
C ASP A 268 3.77 10.28 -9.16
N ALA A 269 3.53 9.94 -10.41
CA ALA A 269 4.01 10.74 -11.54
C ALA A 269 3.42 12.16 -11.54
N SER A 270 2.10 12.32 -11.32
CA SER A 270 1.46 13.64 -11.24
C SER A 270 2.01 14.45 -10.07
N SER A 271 2.16 13.82 -8.91
CA SER A 271 2.73 14.45 -7.72
C SER A 271 4.18 14.91 -7.96
N ALA A 272 5.00 14.07 -8.58
CA ALA A 272 6.39 14.40 -8.89
C ALA A 272 6.52 15.50 -9.94
N ILE A 273 5.62 15.56 -10.94
CA ILE A 273 5.54 16.66 -11.92
C ILE A 273 5.17 17.96 -11.20
N ALA A 274 4.15 17.94 -10.34
CA ALA A 274 3.71 19.14 -9.62
C ALA A 274 4.81 19.70 -8.71
N ASN A 275 5.68 18.84 -8.18
CA ASN A 275 6.82 19.25 -7.34
C ASN A 275 8.10 19.57 -8.13
N GLY A 276 8.08 19.45 -9.46
CA GLY A 276 9.25 19.69 -10.31
C GLY A 276 10.33 18.60 -10.23
N GLU A 277 9.99 17.43 -9.72
CA GLU A 277 10.88 16.26 -9.63
C GLU A 277 10.93 15.46 -10.94
N LEU A 278 9.85 15.52 -11.74
CA LEU A 278 9.75 14.86 -13.05
C LEU A 278 9.39 15.87 -14.15
N PRO A 279 9.84 15.66 -15.39
CA PRO A 279 9.42 16.45 -16.53
C PRO A 279 7.91 16.39 -16.76
N PRO A 280 7.28 17.46 -17.30
CA PRO A 280 5.85 17.48 -17.59
C PRO A 280 5.42 16.51 -18.70
N SER A 281 6.37 15.94 -19.42
CA SER A 281 6.16 14.89 -20.45
C SER A 281 5.97 13.50 -19.87
N VAL A 282 6.26 13.26 -18.58
CA VAL A 282 6.07 11.94 -17.97
C VAL A 282 4.59 11.57 -17.92
N ARG A 283 4.30 10.31 -18.23
CA ARG A 283 2.97 9.70 -18.25
C ARG A 283 3.00 8.37 -17.51
N THR A 284 1.82 7.88 -17.14
CA THR A 284 1.63 6.60 -16.47
C THR A 284 0.95 5.61 -17.41
N PHE A 285 1.30 4.34 -17.29
CA PHE A 285 0.61 3.22 -17.94
C PHE A 285 0.53 2.00 -17.03
N VAL A 286 -0.33 1.07 -17.37
CA VAL A 286 -0.48 -0.24 -16.73
C VAL A 286 -0.33 -1.34 -17.77
N LEU A 287 -0.13 -2.58 -17.34
CA LEU A 287 -0.10 -3.72 -18.25
C LEU A 287 -1.53 -4.14 -18.64
N ASP A 288 -1.73 -4.55 -19.88
CA ASP A 288 -3.04 -4.94 -20.46
C ASP A 288 -3.77 -6.03 -19.66
N GLY A 289 -3.04 -6.96 -19.05
CA GLY A 289 -3.59 -8.00 -18.20
C GLY A 289 -3.95 -7.56 -16.78
N GLY A 290 -3.74 -6.27 -16.46
CA GLY A 290 -3.84 -5.69 -15.13
C GLY A 290 -2.53 -5.70 -14.35
N THR A 291 -2.51 -4.96 -13.26
CA THR A 291 -1.36 -4.88 -12.35
C THR A 291 -1.79 -5.16 -10.91
N ILE A 292 -0.84 -5.64 -10.11
CA ILE A 292 -1.06 -5.91 -8.69
C ILE A 292 -1.48 -4.62 -7.98
N GLY A 293 -2.47 -4.76 -7.09
CA GLY A 293 -2.88 -3.72 -6.17
C GLY A 293 -3.31 -4.33 -4.84
N ASN A 294 -3.18 -3.55 -3.79
CA ASN A 294 -3.59 -3.93 -2.46
C ASN A 294 -4.18 -2.74 -1.69
N THR A 295 -4.61 -3.02 -0.48
CA THR A 295 -5.00 -2.03 0.51
C THR A 295 -3.91 -1.96 1.57
N HIS A 296 -3.65 -0.79 2.12
CA HIS A 296 -2.86 -0.68 3.32
C HIS A 296 -3.73 -0.32 4.51
N PHE A 297 -3.33 -0.81 5.67
CA PHE A 297 -4.16 -0.85 6.85
C PHE A 297 -3.46 -0.21 8.05
N VAL A 298 -4.25 0.09 9.06
CA VAL A 298 -3.78 0.35 10.41
C VAL A 298 -4.34 -0.71 11.35
N ALA A 299 -3.48 -1.25 12.21
CA ALA A 299 -3.85 -2.28 13.17
C ALA A 299 -3.47 -1.88 14.59
N ILE A 300 -4.24 -2.34 15.57
CA ILE A 300 -4.03 -2.10 16.99
C ILE A 300 -3.42 -3.37 17.60
N PRO A 301 -2.22 -3.31 18.22
CA PRO A 301 -1.67 -4.43 18.96
C PRO A 301 -2.51 -4.81 20.20
N PHE A 302 -2.47 -6.09 20.57
CA PHE A 302 -3.26 -6.64 21.68
C PHE A 302 -3.01 -5.95 23.03
N ASN A 303 -1.81 -5.43 23.23
CA ASN A 303 -1.33 -4.82 24.46
C ASN A 303 -1.19 -3.29 24.40
N SER A 304 -1.79 -2.64 23.38
CA SER A 304 -1.79 -1.18 23.23
C SER A 304 -2.24 -0.47 24.51
N SER A 305 -1.58 0.64 24.82
CA SER A 305 -1.91 1.49 25.98
C SER A 305 -3.10 2.42 25.72
N SER A 306 -3.38 2.73 24.45
CA SER A 306 -4.30 3.78 24.00
C SER A 306 -5.20 3.25 22.89
N GLN A 307 -5.92 2.14 23.17
CA GLN A 307 -6.78 1.51 22.17
C GLN A 307 -7.95 2.40 21.74
N ALA A 308 -8.52 3.19 22.66
CA ALA A 308 -9.60 4.11 22.37
C ALA A 308 -9.13 5.23 21.43
N GLY A 309 -8.02 5.88 21.74
CA GLY A 309 -7.41 6.91 20.88
C GLY A 309 -6.97 6.36 19.52
N ALA A 310 -6.46 5.12 19.47
CA ALA A 310 -6.11 4.45 18.22
C ALA A 310 -7.34 4.24 17.32
N LYS A 311 -8.49 3.84 17.89
CA LYS A 311 -9.78 3.75 17.17
C LYS A 311 -10.26 5.10 16.68
N VAL A 312 -10.14 6.16 17.49
CA VAL A 312 -10.52 7.54 17.09
C VAL A 312 -9.67 7.99 15.90
N PHE A 313 -8.35 7.76 15.94
CA PHE A 313 -7.49 8.10 14.82
C PHE A 313 -7.80 7.27 13.57
N ALA A 314 -8.01 5.96 13.71
CA ALA A 314 -8.39 5.09 12.60
C ALA A 314 -9.73 5.52 11.96
N ASN A 315 -10.73 5.90 12.78
CA ASN A 315 -11.98 6.44 12.29
C ASN A 315 -11.80 7.76 11.53
N PHE A 316 -10.96 8.67 12.05
CA PHE A 316 -10.63 9.92 11.34
C PHE A 316 -9.99 9.65 9.98
N LEU A 317 -9.05 8.69 9.89
CA LEU A 317 -8.41 8.31 8.63
C LEU A 317 -9.40 7.78 7.58
N LEU A 318 -10.56 7.24 8.00
CA LEU A 318 -11.67 6.81 7.14
C LEU A 318 -12.66 7.94 6.80
N SER A 319 -12.53 9.13 7.39
CA SER A 319 -13.46 10.22 7.08
C SER A 319 -13.33 10.67 5.61
N PRO A 320 -14.42 11.07 4.95
CA PRO A 320 -14.36 11.58 3.58
C PRO A 320 -13.36 12.71 3.38
N ALA A 321 -13.27 13.64 4.35
CA ALA A 321 -12.32 14.74 4.29
C ALA A 321 -10.85 14.27 4.34
N ALA A 322 -10.52 13.31 5.22
CA ALA A 322 -9.18 12.75 5.31
C ALA A 322 -8.81 11.94 4.07
N GLN A 323 -9.76 11.18 3.54
CA GLN A 323 -9.58 10.35 2.34
C GLN A 323 -9.44 11.22 1.07
N ALA A 324 -10.27 12.24 0.87
CA ALA A 324 -10.15 13.17 -0.26
C ALA A 324 -8.82 13.92 -0.22
N ARG A 325 -8.43 14.45 0.97
CA ARG A 325 -7.14 15.10 1.15
C ARG A 325 -5.96 14.18 0.82
N LYS A 326 -6.05 12.92 1.21
CA LYS A 326 -5.01 11.92 0.94
C LYS A 326 -4.92 11.60 -0.55
N GLN A 327 -6.05 11.58 -1.26
CA GLN A 327 -6.11 11.31 -2.71
C GLN A 327 -5.58 12.48 -3.56
N ASP A 328 -5.49 13.69 -3.02
CA ASP A 328 -4.91 14.83 -3.70
C ASP A 328 -3.42 14.58 -4.05
N PRO A 329 -3.02 14.58 -5.35
CA PRO A 329 -1.63 14.39 -5.75
C PRO A 329 -0.67 15.45 -5.20
N GLY A 330 -1.16 16.65 -4.90
CA GLY A 330 -0.39 17.72 -4.24
C GLY A 330 -0.06 17.40 -2.77
N ILE A 331 -0.76 16.46 -2.16
CA ILE A 331 -0.57 16.03 -0.77
C ILE A 331 0.12 14.67 -0.71
N TRP A 332 -0.53 13.61 -1.22
CA TRP A 332 0.01 12.25 -1.28
C TRP A 332 -0.32 11.54 -2.59
N GLY A 333 -1.58 11.63 -3.03
CA GLY A 333 -2.07 10.96 -4.23
C GLY A 333 -2.49 9.52 -4.01
N ASP A 334 -2.79 9.13 -2.77
CA ASP A 334 -3.14 7.76 -2.40
C ASP A 334 -4.64 7.50 -2.59
N PRO A 335 -5.06 6.51 -3.40
CA PRO A 335 -6.47 6.29 -3.69
C PRO A 335 -7.31 5.96 -2.46
N THR A 336 -8.55 6.43 -2.46
CA THR A 336 -9.48 6.21 -1.35
C THR A 336 -9.99 4.76 -1.26
N VAL A 337 -10.24 4.32 -0.03
CA VAL A 337 -10.94 3.06 0.28
C VAL A 337 -12.46 3.21 0.29
N LEU A 338 -12.99 4.43 0.15
CA LEU A 338 -14.41 4.72 0.28
C LEU A 338 -15.21 4.43 -1.00
N ASN A 339 -16.48 4.14 -0.83
CA ASN A 339 -17.50 4.17 -1.88
C ASN A 339 -17.92 5.61 -2.13
N VAL A 340 -17.16 6.34 -2.95
CA VAL A 340 -17.41 7.76 -3.23
C VAL A 340 -18.81 7.98 -3.82
N ALA A 341 -19.31 7.06 -4.66
CA ALA A 341 -20.65 7.18 -5.25
C ALA A 341 -21.76 7.11 -4.20
N GLY A 342 -21.52 6.44 -3.07
CA GLY A 342 -22.46 6.29 -1.96
C GLY A 342 -22.38 7.40 -0.91
N LEU A 343 -21.42 8.33 -1.01
CA LEU A 343 -21.27 9.44 -0.08
C LEU A 343 -22.40 10.47 -0.21
N PRO A 344 -22.69 11.26 0.86
CA PRO A 344 -23.53 12.46 0.75
C PRO A 344 -22.94 13.43 -0.30
N GLU A 345 -23.80 14.17 -0.99
CA GLU A 345 -23.35 15.14 -2.01
C GLU A 345 -22.38 16.18 -1.44
N THR A 346 -22.52 16.58 -0.18
CA THR A 346 -21.60 17.50 0.50
C THR A 346 -20.20 16.93 0.69
N GLU A 347 -20.07 15.62 0.82
CA GLU A 347 -18.80 14.90 0.97
C GLU A 347 -18.22 14.48 -0.38
N LYS A 348 -19.08 14.11 -1.31
CA LYS A 348 -18.72 13.70 -2.66
C LYS A 348 -18.00 14.80 -3.43
N VAL A 349 -18.43 16.04 -3.27
CA VAL A 349 -17.80 17.22 -3.91
C VAL A 349 -16.30 17.35 -3.56
N LEU A 350 -15.86 16.82 -2.41
CA LEU A 350 -14.45 16.81 -2.01
C LEU A 350 -13.59 15.98 -2.98
N PHE A 351 -14.15 14.92 -3.54
CA PHE A 351 -13.48 14.05 -4.52
C PHE A 351 -13.65 14.57 -5.96
N ASP A 352 -14.84 15.06 -6.30
CA ASP A 352 -15.16 15.55 -7.65
C ASP A 352 -14.33 16.78 -8.04
N THR A 353 -13.85 17.54 -7.06
CA THR A 353 -13.04 18.76 -7.28
C THR A 353 -11.53 18.51 -7.28
N LEU A 354 -11.07 17.26 -7.08
CA LEU A 354 -9.64 16.95 -7.10
C LEU A 354 -9.06 17.08 -8.52
N ASP A 355 -7.99 17.83 -8.64
CA ASP A 355 -7.14 17.78 -9.83
C ASP A 355 -6.13 16.64 -9.68
N LEU A 356 -6.38 15.53 -10.36
CA LEU A 356 -5.51 14.36 -10.31
C LEU A 356 -4.20 14.53 -11.11
N GLY A 357 -4.06 15.67 -11.82
CA GLY A 357 -2.86 16.00 -12.57
C GLY A 357 -2.73 15.25 -13.91
N PRO A 358 -1.69 15.54 -14.70
CA PRO A 358 -1.59 15.14 -16.11
C PRO A 358 -1.19 13.67 -16.31
N ALA A 359 -0.70 13.00 -15.28
CA ALA A 359 -0.12 11.65 -15.38
C ALA A 359 -0.86 10.60 -14.53
N THR A 360 -1.90 10.97 -13.79
CA THR A 360 -2.76 10.02 -13.08
C THR A 360 -3.80 9.45 -14.03
N LEU A 361 -3.88 8.12 -14.08
CA LEU A 361 -4.87 7.42 -14.88
C LEU A 361 -6.25 7.48 -14.22
N THR A 362 -7.31 7.54 -15.02
CA THR A 362 -8.68 7.39 -14.52
C THR A 362 -8.91 5.95 -14.00
N PRO A 363 -9.94 5.70 -13.17
CA PRO A 363 -10.27 4.34 -12.72
C PRO A 363 -10.43 3.34 -13.88
N GLU A 364 -11.02 3.75 -15.00
CA GLU A 364 -11.19 2.91 -16.19
C GLU A 364 -9.84 2.61 -16.86
N GLN A 365 -8.96 3.58 -16.94
CA GLN A 365 -7.61 3.42 -17.52
C GLN A 365 -6.68 2.59 -16.64
N LEU A 366 -6.89 2.61 -15.31
CA LEU A 366 -6.15 1.76 -14.39
C LEU A 366 -6.44 0.26 -14.62
N GLY A 367 -7.57 -0.07 -15.23
CA GLY A 367 -7.93 -1.44 -15.57
C GLY A 367 -8.04 -2.36 -14.34
N PRO A 368 -8.06 -3.69 -14.56
CA PRO A 368 -8.26 -4.65 -13.48
C PRO A 368 -7.12 -4.64 -12.47
N VAL A 369 -7.48 -4.84 -11.20
CA VAL A 369 -6.53 -5.07 -10.11
C VAL A 369 -6.25 -6.56 -10.00
N LEU A 370 -4.98 -6.96 -10.10
CA LEU A 370 -4.56 -8.31 -9.80
C LEU A 370 -4.30 -8.43 -8.29
N PRO A 371 -4.80 -9.51 -7.64
CA PRO A 371 -4.57 -9.70 -6.22
C PRO A 371 -3.11 -10.00 -5.93
N GLU A 372 -2.66 -9.60 -4.75
CA GLU A 372 -1.39 -10.05 -4.18
C GLU A 372 -1.42 -11.56 -3.97
N PRO A 373 -0.29 -12.27 -4.15
CA PRO A 373 -0.16 -13.66 -3.69
C PRO A 373 -0.29 -13.76 -2.17
N HIS A 374 -0.55 -14.99 -1.68
CA HIS A 374 -0.50 -15.26 -0.24
C HIS A 374 0.84 -14.81 0.36
N PRO A 375 0.87 -14.22 1.57
CA PRO A 375 2.08 -13.64 2.18
C PRO A 375 3.32 -14.53 2.18
N SER A 376 3.15 -15.85 2.32
CA SER A 376 4.26 -16.80 2.31
C SER A 376 5.06 -16.84 1.00
N TRP A 377 4.49 -16.35 -0.12
CA TRP A 377 5.22 -16.21 -1.39
C TRP A 377 6.28 -15.11 -1.34
N VAL A 378 6.12 -14.09 -0.50
CA VAL A 378 7.05 -12.96 -0.40
C VAL A 378 8.44 -13.47 -0.05
N SER A 379 8.58 -14.08 1.13
CA SER A 379 9.87 -14.59 1.63
C SER A 379 10.48 -15.64 0.71
N ALA A 380 9.65 -16.55 0.17
CA ALA A 380 10.13 -17.60 -0.74
C ALA A 380 10.69 -17.02 -2.06
N LEU A 381 10.04 -15.99 -2.63
CA LEU A 381 10.52 -15.31 -3.83
C LEU A 381 11.80 -14.52 -3.58
N GLU A 382 11.90 -13.84 -2.45
CA GLU A 382 13.08 -13.05 -2.07
C GLU A 382 14.30 -13.94 -1.85
N GLU A 383 14.13 -15.06 -1.17
CA GLU A 383 15.18 -16.05 -0.96
C GLU A 383 15.64 -16.67 -2.30
N ALA A 384 14.69 -17.09 -3.14
CA ALA A 384 14.99 -17.66 -4.44
C ALA A 384 15.71 -16.66 -5.38
N TRP A 385 15.27 -15.38 -5.36
CA TRP A 385 15.91 -14.32 -6.12
C TRP A 385 17.34 -14.07 -5.62
N THR A 386 17.52 -13.96 -4.31
CA THR A 386 18.82 -13.71 -3.68
C THR A 386 19.80 -14.84 -3.98
N THR A 387 19.34 -16.08 -3.91
CA THR A 387 20.14 -17.27 -4.25
C THR A 387 20.57 -17.27 -5.71
N ARG A 388 19.72 -16.80 -6.62
CA ARG A 388 19.97 -16.87 -8.07
C ARG A 388 20.76 -15.67 -8.62
N TYR A 389 20.51 -14.46 -8.09
CA TYR A 389 21.02 -13.20 -8.64
C TYR A 389 21.74 -12.31 -7.61
N GLY A 390 21.66 -12.66 -6.34
CA GLY A 390 22.34 -11.90 -5.29
C GLY A 390 23.86 -11.92 -5.54
N ALA A 391 24.49 -10.75 -5.41
CA ALA A 391 25.96 -10.68 -5.46
C ALA A 391 26.55 -11.40 -4.23
N GLU A 392 27.54 -12.27 -4.47
CA GLU A 392 28.41 -12.79 -3.42
C GLU A 392 29.21 -11.67 -2.72
#